data_0e6186be6d03eb0cb5d35f71993b4937
#
_entry.id   0e6186be6d03eb0cb5d35f71993b4937
#
_cell.length_a   1.000
_cell.length_b   1.000
_cell.length_c   1.000
_cell.angle_alpha   90.00
_cell.angle_beta   90.00
_cell.angle_gamma   90.00
#
_symmetry.space_group_name_H-M   'P 1'
#
loop_
_entity.id
_entity.type
_entity.pdbx_description
1 polymer ?
#
loop_
_entity_poly.entity_id
_entity_poly.type
_entity_poly.pdbx_seq_one_letter_code
_entity_poly.pdbx_strand_id
1 'polypeptide(L)'
;MDSELYYQRNEVEVNAILLRCALVLVFVGPFLAVLRVIGIDGEFSYLECFFFSLIVFLLYVLGKFMQRTTKGQWLLKYVIILGMHAGVCYMATKAGILVYISYALMPALSCLYYRKRFTLQITGFCYLIMMGTLYLRAANETTYAYDNLTSEEWYSVFGFSFTWEYVLLTIVLIALVSKTESSLNLLHKSNKQMKDMQLQLISGFANFLEFRDQSTGHHVRRTQAYVRMIALGMYEQGYYQSELSAKAISYMETAAPLHDVGKIAIPDAVLLKESGLTDEEYEVIKNHTREGYRLITENLSELPDKRLLKCAQEITLSHHERWDGTGYPEGLRGTQIPLPARIMAIADTLDAMLSERVYKKSMDLDEVLHELVKEKGKHFEPCIVDTVVKLRSQIEQFMLEESNKEECGQGHETTRI
;
A
#
# COMPACT_ATOMS: atom_id res chain seq x y z
N MET A 1 2.36 -1.66 -1.45
CA MET A 1 1.07 -1.07 -1.89
C MET A 1 1.08 -1.07 -3.40
N ASP A 2 0.11 -1.74 -4.03
CA ASP A 2 0.04 -1.85 -5.48
C ASP A 2 -0.04 -0.45 -6.11
N SER A 3 0.66 -0.22 -7.22
CA SER A 3 0.63 1.06 -7.92
C SER A 3 -0.80 1.48 -8.29
N GLU A 4 -1.66 0.52 -8.64
CA GLU A 4 -3.05 0.78 -8.97
C GLU A 4 -3.86 1.26 -7.74
N LEU A 5 -3.63 0.69 -6.57
CA LEU A 5 -4.26 1.14 -5.32
C LEU A 5 -3.85 2.59 -4.96
N TYR A 6 -2.58 2.96 -5.24
CA TYR A 6 -2.13 4.34 -5.08
C TYR A 6 -2.90 5.29 -5.99
N TYR A 7 -3.04 4.95 -7.29
CA TYR A 7 -3.78 5.80 -8.23
C TYR A 7 -5.27 5.91 -7.88
N GLN A 8 -5.90 4.83 -7.41
CA GLN A 8 -7.29 4.87 -6.94
C GLN A 8 -7.46 5.79 -5.73
N ARG A 9 -6.55 5.72 -4.77
CA ARG A 9 -6.58 6.61 -3.60
C ARG A 9 -6.36 8.07 -4.00
N ASN A 10 -5.37 8.35 -4.83
CA ASN A 10 -5.13 9.69 -5.38
C ASN A 10 -6.38 10.22 -6.11
N GLU A 11 -7.05 9.39 -6.89
CA GLU A 11 -8.29 9.78 -7.59
C GLU A 11 -9.39 10.25 -6.62
N VAL A 12 -9.58 9.55 -5.52
CA VAL A 12 -10.55 9.94 -4.48
C VAL A 12 -10.16 11.27 -3.83
N GLU A 13 -8.88 11.45 -3.50
CA GLU A 13 -8.37 12.67 -2.87
C GLU A 13 -8.49 13.89 -3.81
N VAL A 14 -8.10 13.74 -5.08
CA VAL A 14 -8.21 14.80 -6.09
C VAL A 14 -9.66 15.15 -6.38
N ASN A 15 -10.54 14.16 -6.50
CA ASN A 15 -11.97 14.38 -6.65
C ASN A 15 -12.55 15.21 -5.49
N ALA A 16 -12.11 14.96 -4.26
CA ALA A 16 -12.54 15.72 -3.10
C ALA A 16 -12.03 17.18 -3.15
N ILE A 17 -10.80 17.40 -3.61
CA ILE A 17 -10.24 18.75 -3.83
C ILE A 17 -11.04 19.49 -4.88
N LEU A 18 -11.28 18.90 -6.04
CA LEU A 18 -12.02 19.53 -7.13
C LEU A 18 -13.45 19.89 -6.72
N LEU A 19 -14.12 19.06 -5.90
CA LEU A 19 -15.44 19.40 -5.36
C LEU A 19 -15.39 20.61 -4.42
N ARG A 20 -14.34 20.74 -3.60
CA ARG A 20 -14.16 21.94 -2.78
C ARG A 20 -13.93 23.18 -3.65
N CYS A 21 -13.14 23.06 -4.71
CA CYS A 21 -12.95 24.15 -5.69
C CYS A 21 -14.30 24.53 -6.34
N ALA A 22 -15.10 23.55 -6.76
CA ALA A 22 -16.43 23.82 -7.33
C ALA A 22 -17.33 24.57 -6.34
N LEU A 23 -17.31 24.20 -5.05
CA LEU A 23 -18.06 24.89 -4.01
C LEU A 23 -17.64 26.36 -3.87
N VAL A 24 -16.35 26.65 -3.95
CA VAL A 24 -15.83 28.03 -3.93
C VAL A 24 -16.30 28.80 -5.17
N LEU A 25 -16.31 28.18 -6.34
CA LEU A 25 -16.77 28.80 -7.59
C LEU A 25 -18.27 29.17 -7.57
N VAL A 26 -19.08 28.58 -6.71
CA VAL A 26 -20.49 29.00 -6.52
C VAL A 26 -20.59 30.50 -6.15
N PHE A 27 -19.62 31.01 -5.44
CA PHE A 27 -19.60 32.41 -4.99
C PHE A 27 -19.14 33.42 -6.04
N VAL A 28 -18.68 32.95 -7.22
CA VAL A 28 -18.24 33.84 -8.32
C VAL A 28 -19.43 34.64 -8.87
N GLY A 29 -20.62 34.04 -9.04
CA GLY A 29 -21.79 34.77 -9.51
C GLY A 29 -22.23 35.90 -8.57
N PRO A 30 -22.44 35.65 -7.25
CA PRO A 30 -22.68 36.72 -6.28
C PRO A 30 -21.59 37.81 -6.29
N PHE A 31 -20.32 37.42 -6.41
CA PHE A 31 -19.22 38.38 -6.49
C PHE A 31 -19.35 39.29 -7.72
N LEU A 32 -19.59 38.73 -8.91
CA LEU A 32 -19.82 39.50 -10.15
C LEU A 32 -21.06 40.40 -10.03
N ALA A 33 -22.14 39.93 -9.44
CA ALA A 33 -23.31 40.73 -9.16
C ALA A 33 -22.99 41.97 -8.28
N VAL A 34 -22.14 41.81 -7.27
CA VAL A 34 -21.66 42.92 -6.44
C VAL A 34 -20.80 43.91 -7.27
N LEU A 35 -19.88 43.42 -8.10
CA LEU A 35 -19.06 44.28 -8.98
C LEU A 35 -19.93 45.11 -9.90
N ARG A 36 -21.03 44.53 -10.40
CA ARG A 36 -22.01 45.25 -11.20
C ARG A 36 -22.72 46.37 -10.43
N VAL A 37 -23.11 46.12 -9.18
CA VAL A 37 -23.75 47.13 -8.30
C VAL A 37 -22.85 48.33 -8.07
N ILE A 38 -21.54 48.12 -7.92
CA ILE A 38 -20.56 49.19 -7.71
C ILE A 38 -20.01 49.81 -8.99
N GLY A 39 -20.54 49.39 -10.17
CA GLY A 39 -20.23 50.00 -11.46
C GLY A 39 -18.87 49.58 -12.06
N ILE A 40 -18.22 48.50 -11.54
CA ILE A 40 -16.95 48.00 -12.07
C ILE A 40 -17.18 47.05 -13.23
N ASP A 41 -18.27 46.27 -13.26
CA ASP A 41 -18.58 45.31 -14.29
C ASP A 41 -20.04 45.52 -14.75
N GLY A 42 -20.24 45.75 -16.06
CA GLY A 42 -21.55 45.91 -16.66
C GLY A 42 -21.97 44.79 -17.61
N GLU A 43 -21.09 43.85 -17.91
CA GLU A 43 -21.28 42.88 -19.01
C GLU A 43 -22.20 41.71 -18.61
N PHE A 44 -22.19 41.27 -17.33
CA PHE A 44 -23.04 40.18 -16.88
C PHE A 44 -24.37 40.70 -16.30
N SER A 45 -25.50 40.15 -16.77
CA SER A 45 -26.79 40.38 -16.12
C SER A 45 -26.88 39.66 -14.77
N TYR A 46 -27.70 40.18 -13.84
CA TYR A 46 -27.96 39.49 -12.56
C TYR A 46 -28.50 38.08 -12.75
N LEU A 47 -29.24 37.84 -13.81
CA LEU A 47 -29.80 36.53 -14.14
C LEU A 47 -28.67 35.54 -14.54
N GLU A 48 -27.70 35.99 -15.33
CA GLU A 48 -26.53 35.18 -15.72
C GLU A 48 -25.65 34.85 -14.53
N CYS A 49 -25.38 35.81 -13.63
CA CYS A 49 -24.67 35.58 -12.39
C CYS A 49 -25.37 34.51 -11.52
N PHE A 50 -26.69 34.59 -11.41
CA PHE A 50 -27.49 33.60 -10.66
C PHE A 50 -27.44 32.21 -11.32
N PHE A 51 -27.68 32.08 -12.61
CA PHE A 51 -27.65 30.80 -13.32
C PHE A 51 -26.27 30.17 -13.29
N PHE A 52 -25.19 30.94 -13.41
CA PHE A 52 -23.82 30.43 -13.27
C PHE A 52 -23.64 29.75 -11.90
N SER A 53 -23.95 30.45 -10.81
CA SER A 53 -23.83 29.91 -9.47
C SER A 53 -24.73 28.68 -9.26
N LEU A 54 -25.95 28.69 -9.79
CA LEU A 54 -26.87 27.57 -9.70
C LEU A 54 -26.34 26.33 -10.42
N ILE A 55 -25.80 26.48 -11.63
CA ILE A 55 -25.20 25.37 -12.41
C ILE A 55 -24.01 24.78 -11.66
N VAL A 56 -23.08 25.61 -11.16
CA VAL A 56 -21.92 25.14 -10.39
C VAL A 56 -22.35 24.47 -9.10
N PHE A 57 -23.36 24.97 -8.42
CA PHE A 57 -23.92 24.32 -7.23
C PHE A 57 -24.54 22.95 -7.56
N LEU A 58 -25.28 22.84 -8.66
CA LEU A 58 -25.85 21.56 -9.10
C LEU A 58 -24.75 20.55 -9.47
N LEU A 59 -23.68 21.00 -10.12
CA LEU A 59 -22.48 20.17 -10.38
C LEU A 59 -21.86 19.68 -9.07
N TYR A 60 -21.74 20.53 -8.06
CA TYR A 60 -21.27 20.15 -6.74
C TYR A 60 -22.15 19.09 -6.08
N VAL A 61 -23.47 19.29 -6.07
CA VAL A 61 -24.44 18.33 -5.49
C VAL A 61 -24.38 16.99 -6.22
N LEU A 62 -24.38 17.02 -7.56
CA LEU A 62 -24.23 15.82 -8.40
C LEU A 62 -22.91 15.10 -8.07
N GLY A 63 -21.83 15.84 -7.95
CA GLY A 63 -20.52 15.29 -7.60
C GLY A 63 -20.53 14.63 -6.21
N LYS A 64 -21.18 15.22 -5.22
CA LYS A 64 -21.36 14.60 -3.89
C LYS A 64 -22.16 13.30 -3.95
N PHE A 65 -23.15 13.22 -4.80
CA PHE A 65 -23.91 11.99 -5.02
C PHE A 65 -23.03 10.92 -5.70
N MET A 66 -22.30 11.31 -6.74
CA MET A 66 -21.41 10.39 -7.50
C MET A 66 -20.28 9.82 -6.63
N GLN A 67 -19.81 10.54 -5.62
CA GLN A 67 -18.77 10.02 -4.69
C GLN A 67 -19.16 8.76 -3.92
N ARG A 68 -20.48 8.44 -3.85
CA ARG A 68 -20.98 7.30 -3.06
C ARG A 68 -20.77 5.93 -3.71
N THR A 69 -20.41 5.89 -4.99
CA THR A 69 -20.23 4.64 -5.73
C THR A 69 -18.87 4.61 -6.44
N THR A 70 -18.29 3.42 -6.61
CA THR A 70 -17.00 3.26 -7.30
C THR A 70 -17.03 3.72 -8.76
N LYS A 71 -18.11 3.39 -9.49
CA LYS A 71 -18.32 3.87 -10.87
C LYS A 71 -18.51 5.39 -10.91
N GLY A 72 -19.23 5.95 -9.94
CA GLY A 72 -19.41 7.38 -9.80
C GLY A 72 -18.09 8.11 -9.55
N GLN A 73 -17.23 7.60 -8.67
CA GLN A 73 -15.89 8.17 -8.42
C GLN A 73 -15.07 8.25 -9.71
N TRP A 74 -15.06 7.20 -10.52
CA TRP A 74 -14.33 7.19 -11.78
C TRP A 74 -14.87 8.20 -12.80
N LEU A 75 -16.19 8.39 -12.88
CA LEU A 75 -16.81 9.33 -13.82
C LEU A 75 -16.71 10.78 -13.32
N LEU A 76 -16.66 10.99 -12.03
CA LEU A 76 -16.70 12.29 -11.36
C LEU A 76 -15.62 13.26 -11.87
N LYS A 77 -14.40 12.79 -12.09
CA LYS A 77 -13.28 13.58 -12.62
C LYS A 77 -13.60 14.24 -13.97
N TYR A 78 -14.30 13.51 -14.86
CA TYR A 78 -14.71 14.07 -16.16
C TYR A 78 -15.82 15.10 -15.99
N VAL A 79 -16.84 14.76 -15.20
CA VAL A 79 -18.02 15.63 -15.00
C VAL A 79 -17.62 16.97 -14.38
N ILE A 80 -16.78 16.94 -13.33
CA ILE A 80 -16.38 18.19 -12.66
C ILE A 80 -15.47 19.02 -13.55
N ILE A 81 -14.41 18.44 -14.11
CA ILE A 81 -13.43 19.20 -14.88
C ILE A 81 -14.09 19.79 -16.13
N LEU A 82 -14.83 18.99 -16.90
CA LEU A 82 -15.48 19.48 -18.12
C LEU A 82 -16.62 20.43 -17.81
N GLY A 83 -17.40 20.19 -16.75
CA GLY A 83 -18.47 21.09 -16.32
C GLY A 83 -17.93 22.46 -15.87
N MET A 84 -16.88 22.48 -15.07
CA MET A 84 -16.20 23.73 -14.70
C MET A 84 -15.58 24.44 -15.91
N HIS A 85 -14.98 23.68 -16.84
CA HIS A 85 -14.41 24.25 -18.06
C HIS A 85 -15.48 24.90 -18.93
N ALA A 86 -16.61 24.22 -19.15
CA ALA A 86 -17.73 24.79 -19.89
C ALA A 86 -18.27 26.07 -19.25
N GLY A 87 -18.33 26.13 -17.91
CA GLY A 87 -18.69 27.34 -17.17
C GLY A 87 -17.71 28.50 -17.42
N VAL A 88 -16.39 28.23 -17.34
CA VAL A 88 -15.36 29.23 -17.65
C VAL A 88 -15.47 29.71 -19.10
N CYS A 89 -15.66 28.80 -20.05
CA CYS A 89 -15.82 29.12 -21.44
C CYS A 89 -17.06 29.97 -21.70
N TYR A 90 -18.21 29.66 -21.06
CA TYR A 90 -19.41 30.49 -21.15
C TYR A 90 -19.16 31.89 -20.63
N MET A 91 -18.53 32.06 -19.48
CA MET A 91 -18.16 33.38 -18.96
C MET A 91 -17.24 34.13 -19.92
N ALA A 92 -16.30 33.45 -20.54
CA ALA A 92 -15.39 34.04 -21.53
C ALA A 92 -16.08 34.53 -22.80
N THR A 93 -17.29 34.03 -23.15
CA THR A 93 -18.05 34.56 -24.30
C THR A 93 -18.66 35.94 -24.04
N LYS A 94 -18.73 36.37 -22.78
CA LYS A 94 -19.38 37.60 -22.36
C LYS A 94 -18.41 38.65 -21.83
N ALA A 95 -17.24 38.22 -21.34
CA ALA A 95 -16.25 39.15 -20.79
C ALA A 95 -15.53 39.91 -21.88
N GLY A 96 -15.52 41.23 -21.79
CA GLY A 96 -14.75 42.11 -22.70
C GLY A 96 -13.25 41.94 -22.57
N ILE A 97 -12.77 41.41 -21.38
CA ILE A 97 -11.38 41.08 -21.16
C ILE A 97 -11.17 39.60 -21.52
N LEU A 98 -10.21 39.34 -22.39
CA LEU A 98 -9.81 38.01 -22.81
C LEU A 98 -9.18 37.22 -21.68
N VAL A 99 -9.94 36.30 -21.05
CA VAL A 99 -9.48 35.48 -19.90
C VAL A 99 -8.83 34.20 -20.45
N TYR A 100 -7.78 34.33 -21.27
CA TYR A 100 -7.12 33.20 -21.94
C TYR A 100 -6.51 32.18 -20.96
N ILE A 101 -5.94 32.66 -19.86
CA ILE A 101 -5.38 31.80 -18.80
C ILE A 101 -6.41 30.83 -18.24
N SER A 102 -7.69 31.23 -18.20
CA SER A 102 -8.76 30.39 -17.66
C SER A 102 -8.99 29.11 -18.47
N TYR A 103 -8.72 29.14 -19.78
CA TYR A 103 -8.81 27.95 -20.62
C TYR A 103 -7.76 26.89 -20.29
N ALA A 104 -6.60 27.28 -19.74
CA ALA A 104 -5.53 26.39 -19.33
C ALA A 104 -5.79 25.73 -17.96
N LEU A 105 -6.65 26.31 -17.12
CA LEU A 105 -6.83 25.91 -15.74
C LEU A 105 -7.31 24.46 -15.60
N MET A 106 -8.32 24.07 -16.36
CA MET A 106 -8.89 22.71 -16.25
C MET A 106 -7.96 21.61 -16.79
N PRO A 107 -7.32 21.78 -17.96
CA PRO A 107 -6.23 20.91 -18.38
C PRO A 107 -5.12 20.79 -17.33
N ALA A 108 -4.69 21.90 -16.73
CA ALA A 108 -3.67 21.87 -15.68
C ALA A 108 -4.12 21.09 -14.43
N LEU A 109 -5.36 21.25 -13.98
CA LEU A 109 -5.92 20.50 -12.86
C LEU A 109 -6.00 18.99 -13.15
N SER A 110 -6.13 18.57 -14.41
CA SER A 110 -6.11 17.16 -14.77
C SER A 110 -4.76 16.48 -14.48
N CYS A 111 -3.67 17.25 -14.40
CA CYS A 111 -2.33 16.75 -14.08
C CYS A 111 -2.25 16.18 -12.65
N LEU A 112 -3.11 16.62 -11.73
CA LEU A 112 -3.16 16.11 -10.35
C LEU A 112 -3.49 14.62 -10.25
N TYR A 113 -4.07 14.04 -11.30
CA TYR A 113 -4.36 12.61 -11.36
C TYR A 113 -3.15 11.75 -11.71
N TYR A 114 -2.03 12.35 -12.12
CA TYR A 114 -0.77 11.69 -12.52
C TYR A 114 -0.96 10.60 -13.59
N ARG A 115 -1.97 10.74 -14.46
CA ARG A 115 -2.27 9.81 -15.56
C ARG A 115 -2.20 10.52 -16.91
N LYS A 116 -1.15 10.27 -17.68
CA LYS A 116 -0.90 10.89 -19.00
C LYS A 116 -2.09 10.77 -19.96
N ARG A 117 -2.70 9.57 -20.05
CA ARG A 117 -3.86 9.34 -20.94
C ARG A 117 -5.05 10.21 -20.55
N PHE A 118 -5.32 10.33 -19.25
CA PHE A 118 -6.41 11.14 -18.73
C PHE A 118 -6.18 12.62 -19.04
N THR A 119 -4.99 13.14 -18.77
CA THR A 119 -4.65 14.55 -19.06
C THR A 119 -4.79 14.84 -20.55
N LEU A 120 -4.32 13.95 -21.44
CA LEU A 120 -4.46 14.12 -22.88
C LEU A 120 -5.94 14.16 -23.32
N GLN A 121 -6.78 13.28 -22.78
CA GLN A 121 -8.23 13.26 -23.06
C GLN A 121 -8.90 14.57 -22.62
N ILE A 122 -8.66 15.00 -21.38
CA ILE A 122 -9.23 16.24 -20.85
C ILE A 122 -8.76 17.44 -21.66
N THR A 123 -7.48 17.53 -21.97
CA THR A 123 -6.95 18.64 -22.79
C THR A 123 -7.63 18.67 -24.16
N GLY A 124 -7.80 17.52 -24.82
CA GLY A 124 -8.52 17.44 -26.08
C GLY A 124 -9.98 17.92 -26.01
N PHE A 125 -10.73 17.46 -24.98
CA PHE A 125 -12.11 17.90 -24.77
C PHE A 125 -12.20 19.39 -24.43
N CYS A 126 -11.31 19.90 -23.58
CA CYS A 126 -11.27 21.30 -23.23
C CYS A 126 -10.94 22.17 -24.45
N TYR A 127 -10.06 21.71 -25.33
CA TYR A 127 -9.77 22.39 -26.62
C TYR A 127 -11.02 22.49 -27.50
N LEU A 128 -11.78 21.40 -27.68
CA LEU A 128 -13.00 21.40 -28.48
C LEU A 128 -14.06 22.37 -27.92
N ILE A 129 -14.25 22.40 -26.62
CA ILE A 129 -15.18 23.33 -25.95
C ILE A 129 -14.70 24.77 -26.15
N MET A 130 -13.41 25.05 -26.00
CA MET A 130 -12.82 26.36 -26.23
C MET A 130 -13.05 26.84 -27.67
N MET A 131 -12.77 26.00 -28.66
CA MET A 131 -12.96 26.36 -30.06
C MET A 131 -14.42 26.64 -30.38
N GLY A 132 -15.35 25.86 -29.83
CA GLY A 132 -16.79 26.14 -29.97
C GLY A 132 -17.19 27.47 -29.34
N THR A 133 -16.66 27.85 -28.20
CA THR A 133 -16.96 29.14 -27.54
C THR A 133 -16.32 30.31 -28.30
N LEU A 134 -15.13 30.15 -28.84
CA LEU A 134 -14.51 31.16 -29.71
C LEU A 134 -15.32 31.40 -30.97
N TYR A 135 -15.90 30.35 -31.59
CA TYR A 135 -16.80 30.48 -32.73
C TYR A 135 -18.06 31.28 -32.38
N LEU A 136 -18.70 30.98 -31.26
CA LEU A 136 -19.86 31.72 -30.76
C LEU A 136 -19.52 33.19 -30.44
N ARG A 137 -18.32 33.43 -29.92
CA ARG A 137 -17.83 34.77 -29.62
C ARG A 137 -17.60 35.60 -30.90
N ALA A 138 -17.02 35.00 -31.92
CA ALA A 138 -16.75 35.67 -33.21
C ALA A 138 -17.98 36.35 -33.79
N ALA A 139 -19.19 35.74 -33.60
CA ALA A 139 -20.45 36.33 -34.05
C ALA A 139 -20.82 37.63 -33.33
N ASN A 140 -20.34 37.83 -32.07
CA ASN A 140 -20.66 38.99 -31.23
C ASN A 140 -19.58 40.10 -31.33
N GLU A 141 -18.31 39.72 -31.54
CA GLU A 141 -17.15 40.62 -31.48
C GLU A 141 -16.98 41.50 -32.73
N THR A 142 -17.56 41.12 -33.87
CA THR A 142 -17.52 41.92 -35.11
C THR A 142 -18.11 43.32 -34.95
N THR A 143 -18.82 43.59 -33.86
CA THR A 143 -19.47 44.87 -33.58
C THR A 143 -18.61 45.82 -32.73
N TYR A 144 -17.54 45.35 -32.03
CA TYR A 144 -16.93 46.16 -30.97
C TYR A 144 -15.42 46.39 -31.03
N ALA A 145 -14.60 45.50 -31.62
CA ALA A 145 -13.16 45.60 -31.41
C ALA A 145 -12.28 45.75 -32.67
N TYR A 146 -12.75 45.28 -33.82
CA TYR A 146 -11.99 45.27 -35.06
C TYR A 146 -12.89 45.62 -36.23
N ASP A 147 -13.03 46.91 -36.52
CA ASP A 147 -13.97 47.46 -37.51
C ASP A 147 -13.81 46.93 -38.96
N ASN A 148 -12.83 46.07 -39.25
CA ASN A 148 -12.52 45.61 -40.59
C ASN A 148 -12.46 44.08 -40.77
N LEU A 149 -12.74 43.27 -39.77
CA LEU A 149 -12.73 41.81 -39.89
C LEU A 149 -14.15 41.24 -39.89
N THR A 150 -14.41 40.30 -40.77
CA THR A 150 -15.63 39.49 -40.74
C THR A 150 -15.53 38.48 -39.58
N SER A 151 -16.65 37.91 -39.14
CA SER A 151 -16.67 36.85 -38.07
C SER A 151 -15.80 35.68 -38.46
N GLU A 152 -15.75 35.29 -39.72
CA GLU A 152 -14.92 34.18 -40.20
C GLU A 152 -13.42 34.51 -40.15
N GLU A 153 -13.05 35.73 -40.54
CA GLU A 153 -11.67 36.21 -40.48
C GLU A 153 -11.19 36.31 -39.01
N TRP A 154 -12.02 36.89 -38.14
CA TRP A 154 -11.73 36.97 -36.70
C TRP A 154 -11.50 35.58 -36.09
N TYR A 155 -12.42 34.63 -36.33
CA TYR A 155 -12.30 33.28 -35.87
C TYR A 155 -11.04 32.59 -36.41
N SER A 156 -10.71 32.80 -37.68
CA SER A 156 -9.53 32.18 -38.27
C SER A 156 -8.23 32.70 -37.65
N VAL A 157 -8.10 34.01 -37.45
CA VAL A 157 -6.91 34.63 -36.87
C VAL A 157 -6.72 34.19 -35.39
N PHE A 158 -7.75 34.40 -34.59
CA PHE A 158 -7.67 34.09 -33.15
C PHE A 158 -7.70 32.57 -32.88
N GLY A 159 -8.51 31.82 -33.61
CA GLY A 159 -8.56 30.37 -33.50
C GLY A 159 -7.22 29.72 -33.84
N PHE A 160 -6.50 30.20 -34.85
CA PHE A 160 -5.15 29.71 -35.15
C PHE A 160 -4.16 30.03 -34.02
N SER A 161 -4.16 31.27 -33.51
CA SER A 161 -3.29 31.67 -32.42
C SER A 161 -3.53 30.85 -31.17
N PHE A 162 -4.79 30.67 -30.76
CA PHE A 162 -5.15 29.83 -29.61
C PHE A 162 -4.83 28.35 -29.80
N THR A 163 -5.00 27.83 -31.01
CA THR A 163 -4.63 26.45 -31.31
C THR A 163 -3.15 26.21 -31.04
N TRP A 164 -2.29 27.14 -31.50
CA TRP A 164 -0.86 27.03 -31.32
C TRP A 164 -0.45 27.11 -29.83
N GLU A 165 -1.02 28.06 -29.07
CA GLU A 165 -0.80 28.18 -27.65
C GLU A 165 -1.27 26.91 -26.90
N TYR A 166 -2.41 26.35 -27.30
CA TYR A 166 -2.97 25.15 -26.70
C TYR A 166 -2.14 23.90 -27.00
N VAL A 167 -1.56 23.81 -28.20
CA VAL A 167 -0.59 22.75 -28.54
C VAL A 167 0.64 22.84 -27.64
N LEU A 168 1.21 24.03 -27.46
CA LEU A 168 2.35 24.25 -26.56
C LEU A 168 1.99 23.90 -25.13
N LEU A 169 0.84 24.35 -24.64
CA LEU A 169 0.33 23.98 -23.30
C LEU A 169 0.22 22.47 -23.16
N THR A 170 -0.37 21.77 -24.13
CA THR A 170 -0.53 20.32 -24.12
C THR A 170 0.83 19.61 -24.02
N ILE A 171 1.82 20.05 -24.79
CA ILE A 171 3.18 19.50 -24.76
C ILE A 171 3.78 19.64 -23.35
N VAL A 172 3.67 20.82 -22.74
CA VAL A 172 4.19 21.09 -21.40
C VAL A 172 3.48 20.23 -20.35
N LEU A 173 2.14 20.16 -20.38
CA LEU A 173 1.36 19.35 -19.42
C LEU A 173 1.68 17.88 -19.55
N ILE A 174 1.79 17.34 -20.77
CA ILE A 174 2.13 15.93 -21.00
C ILE A 174 3.57 15.64 -20.52
N ALA A 175 4.52 16.55 -20.77
CA ALA A 175 5.89 16.40 -20.27
C ALA A 175 5.92 16.38 -18.73
N LEU A 176 5.19 17.30 -18.09
CA LEU A 176 5.08 17.38 -16.63
C LEU A 176 4.49 16.10 -16.02
N VAL A 177 3.34 15.65 -16.54
CA VAL A 177 2.69 14.43 -16.05
C VAL A 177 3.54 13.20 -16.29
N SER A 178 4.18 13.08 -17.48
CA SER A 178 5.06 11.96 -17.80
C SER A 178 6.25 11.89 -16.84
N LYS A 179 6.85 13.04 -16.50
CA LYS A 179 7.95 13.13 -15.55
C LYS A 179 7.50 12.73 -14.15
N THR A 180 6.35 13.22 -13.71
CA THR A 180 5.80 12.91 -12.37
C THR A 180 5.44 11.43 -12.26
N GLU A 181 4.75 10.86 -13.26
CA GLU A 181 4.40 9.43 -13.32
C GLU A 181 5.66 8.54 -13.26
N SER A 182 6.70 8.89 -14.04
CA SER A 182 7.99 8.19 -14.00
C SER A 182 8.66 8.27 -12.63
N SER A 183 8.67 9.44 -12.01
CA SER A 183 9.27 9.65 -10.68
C SER A 183 8.53 8.86 -9.58
N LEU A 184 7.19 8.83 -9.62
CA LEU A 184 6.38 8.05 -8.69
C LEU A 184 6.61 6.55 -8.85
N ASN A 185 6.71 6.05 -10.08
CA ASN A 185 6.99 4.65 -10.35
C ASN A 185 8.40 4.26 -9.87
N LEU A 186 9.40 5.13 -10.05
CA LEU A 186 10.74 4.91 -9.55
C LEU A 186 10.77 4.87 -8.01
N LEU A 187 10.07 5.81 -7.36
CA LEU A 187 9.96 5.85 -5.89
C LEU A 187 9.28 4.60 -5.35
N HIS A 188 8.22 4.13 -6.00
CA HIS A 188 7.53 2.89 -5.64
C HIS A 188 8.44 1.67 -5.74
N LYS A 189 9.19 1.56 -6.85
CA LYS A 189 10.16 0.49 -7.07
C LYS A 189 11.27 0.52 -6.00
N SER A 190 11.82 1.70 -5.73
CA SER A 190 12.86 1.88 -4.71
C SER A 190 12.37 1.51 -3.31
N ASN A 191 11.16 1.94 -2.92
CA ASN A 191 10.56 1.58 -1.63
C ASN A 191 10.31 0.07 -1.50
N LYS A 192 9.89 -0.59 -2.59
CA LYS A 192 9.74 -2.06 -2.59
C LYS A 192 11.09 -2.74 -2.41
N GLN A 193 12.09 -2.35 -3.20
CA GLN A 193 13.46 -2.90 -3.10
C GLN A 193 14.06 -2.72 -1.70
N MET A 194 13.84 -1.55 -1.08
CA MET A 194 14.31 -1.30 0.29
C MET A 194 13.67 -2.24 1.30
N LYS A 195 12.35 -2.50 1.18
CA LYS A 195 11.66 -3.47 2.04
C LYS A 195 12.18 -4.89 1.84
N ASP A 196 12.35 -5.30 0.58
CA ASP A 196 12.85 -6.63 0.26
C ASP A 196 14.28 -6.81 0.82
N MET A 197 15.13 -5.78 0.70
CA MET A 197 16.48 -5.77 1.28
C MET A 197 16.44 -5.84 2.82
N GLN A 198 15.55 -5.10 3.49
CA GLN A 198 15.39 -5.19 4.95
C GLN A 198 15.03 -6.60 5.40
N LEU A 199 14.10 -7.26 4.69
CA LEU A 199 13.72 -8.64 4.98
C LEU A 199 14.88 -9.61 4.78
N GLN A 200 15.64 -9.44 3.69
CA GLN A 200 16.83 -10.27 3.43
C GLN A 200 17.92 -10.08 4.49
N LEU A 201 18.14 -8.86 4.97
CA LEU A 201 19.08 -8.59 6.04
C LEU A 201 18.64 -9.26 7.35
N ILE A 202 17.37 -9.14 7.74
CA ILE A 202 16.83 -9.78 8.95
C ILE A 202 17.01 -11.31 8.87
N SER A 203 16.60 -11.91 7.76
CA SER A 203 16.73 -13.36 7.54
C SER A 203 18.20 -13.79 7.48
N GLY A 204 19.05 -12.98 6.85
CA GLY A 204 20.50 -13.23 6.77
C GLY A 204 21.16 -13.24 8.16
N PHE A 205 20.85 -12.25 9.00
CA PHE A 205 21.33 -12.21 10.38
C PHE A 205 20.83 -13.40 11.20
N ALA A 206 19.56 -13.75 11.09
CA ALA A 206 19.01 -14.92 11.76
C ALA A 206 19.72 -16.21 11.33
N ASN A 207 19.95 -16.38 10.01
CA ASN A 207 20.71 -17.53 9.50
C ASN A 207 22.15 -17.57 10.03
N PHE A 208 22.85 -16.44 10.16
CA PHE A 208 24.20 -16.41 10.77
C PHE A 208 24.17 -16.87 12.22
N LEU A 209 23.15 -16.50 12.99
CA LEU A 209 23.00 -16.93 14.38
C LEU A 209 22.69 -18.42 14.47
N GLU A 210 21.85 -18.94 13.61
CA GLU A 210 21.52 -20.36 13.56
C GLU A 210 22.66 -21.23 13.07
N PHE A 211 23.52 -20.74 12.18
CA PHE A 211 24.71 -21.44 11.76
C PHE A 211 25.63 -21.76 12.96
N ARG A 212 25.62 -20.91 14.00
CA ARG A 212 26.32 -21.16 15.26
C ARG A 212 25.72 -22.32 16.06
N ASP A 213 24.39 -22.55 15.95
CA ASP A 213 23.65 -23.62 16.65
C ASP A 213 23.59 -24.94 15.86
N GLN A 214 24.47 -25.12 14.85
CA GLN A 214 24.53 -26.32 13.97
C GLN A 214 23.20 -26.62 13.23
N SER A 215 22.27 -25.69 13.22
CA SER A 215 21.07 -25.82 12.41
C SER A 215 21.37 -25.51 10.94
N THR A 216 20.66 -26.17 10.03
CA THR A 216 20.79 -25.88 8.60
C THR A 216 20.11 -24.55 8.31
N GLY A 217 20.78 -23.59 7.64
CA GLY A 217 20.27 -22.23 7.33
C GLY A 217 18.91 -22.16 6.59
N HIS A 218 18.24 -23.29 6.41
CA HIS A 218 16.91 -23.42 5.82
C HIS A 218 15.77 -23.31 6.85
N HIS A 219 16.06 -23.49 8.15
CA HIS A 219 15.07 -23.45 9.24
C HIS A 219 14.35 -22.09 9.31
N VAL A 220 15.09 -20.98 9.27
CA VAL A 220 14.53 -19.61 9.30
C VAL A 220 13.48 -19.41 8.20
N ARG A 221 13.80 -19.85 7.00
CA ARG A 221 12.91 -19.70 5.85
C ARG A 221 11.67 -20.58 5.96
N ARG A 222 11.84 -21.83 6.43
CA ARG A 222 10.72 -22.75 6.61
C ARG A 222 9.78 -22.29 7.72
N THR A 223 10.30 -21.87 8.86
CA THR A 223 9.49 -21.33 9.97
C THR A 223 8.75 -20.07 9.59
N GLN A 224 9.33 -19.15 8.82
CA GLN A 224 8.63 -18.00 8.25
C GLN A 224 7.42 -18.44 7.40
N ALA A 225 7.61 -19.42 6.52
CA ALA A 225 6.56 -19.92 5.66
C ALA A 225 5.44 -20.60 6.45
N TYR A 226 5.78 -21.41 7.46
CA TYR A 226 4.80 -22.04 8.33
C TYR A 226 4.01 -21.02 9.15
N VAL A 227 4.65 -20.03 9.75
CA VAL A 227 3.97 -18.93 10.46
C VAL A 227 2.95 -18.24 9.55
N ARG A 228 3.34 -17.91 8.31
CA ARG A 228 2.44 -17.31 7.32
C ARG A 228 1.28 -18.22 6.96
N MET A 229 1.54 -19.50 6.63
CA MET A 229 0.51 -20.46 6.26
C MET A 229 -0.50 -20.67 7.38
N ILE A 230 -0.02 -20.85 8.63
CA ILE A 230 -0.87 -21.06 9.80
C ILE A 230 -1.73 -19.81 10.05
N ALA A 231 -1.14 -18.62 10.08
CA ALA A 231 -1.87 -17.37 10.32
C ALA A 231 -2.94 -17.09 9.25
N LEU A 232 -2.64 -17.36 7.97
CA LEU A 232 -3.61 -17.25 6.87
C LEU A 232 -4.73 -18.28 7.01
N GLY A 233 -4.39 -19.55 7.28
CA GLY A 233 -5.38 -20.62 7.47
C GLY A 233 -6.31 -20.36 8.65
N MET A 234 -5.81 -19.78 9.75
CA MET A 234 -6.63 -19.36 10.88
C MET A 234 -7.59 -18.24 10.49
N TYR A 235 -7.10 -17.22 9.76
CA TYR A 235 -7.94 -16.12 9.27
C TYR A 235 -9.06 -16.63 8.35
N GLU A 236 -8.76 -17.49 7.38
CA GLU A 236 -9.72 -18.09 6.44
C GLU A 236 -10.76 -18.96 7.14
N GLN A 237 -10.39 -19.62 8.24
CA GLN A 237 -11.31 -20.40 9.07
C GLN A 237 -12.13 -19.56 10.07
N GLY A 238 -11.96 -18.24 10.08
CA GLY A 238 -12.73 -17.32 10.94
C GLY A 238 -12.14 -17.10 12.33
N TYR A 239 -10.95 -17.66 12.63
CA TYR A 239 -10.27 -17.45 13.91
C TYR A 239 -9.54 -16.09 13.92
N TYR A 240 -9.62 -15.37 15.03
CA TYR A 240 -8.86 -14.14 15.30
C TYR A 240 -8.89 -13.10 14.14
N GLN A 241 -10.00 -12.98 13.42
CA GLN A 241 -10.11 -12.08 12.26
C GLN A 241 -9.84 -10.60 12.58
N SER A 242 -10.08 -10.17 13.81
CA SER A 242 -9.77 -8.81 14.28
C SER A 242 -8.26 -8.58 14.47
N GLU A 243 -7.49 -9.64 14.75
CA GLU A 243 -6.05 -9.59 15.00
C GLU A 243 -5.22 -9.99 13.78
N LEU A 244 -5.70 -10.96 12.99
CA LEU A 244 -5.02 -11.51 11.80
C LEU A 244 -5.32 -10.72 10.51
N SER A 245 -5.15 -9.39 10.52
CA SER A 245 -5.17 -8.64 9.27
C SER A 245 -3.99 -9.01 8.37
N ALA A 246 -4.09 -8.80 7.05
CA ALA A 246 -2.99 -9.06 6.12
C ALA A 246 -1.66 -8.40 6.55
N LYS A 247 -1.75 -7.21 7.19
CA LYS A 247 -0.57 -6.52 7.71
C LYS A 247 -0.01 -7.18 8.97
N ALA A 248 -0.87 -7.67 9.87
CA ALA A 248 -0.45 -8.38 11.07
C ALA A 248 0.22 -9.72 10.71
N ILE A 249 -0.32 -10.46 9.76
CA ILE A 249 0.28 -11.69 9.23
C ILE A 249 1.67 -11.41 8.64
N SER A 250 1.82 -10.33 7.86
CA SER A 250 3.13 -9.91 7.34
C SER A 250 4.13 -9.54 8.45
N TYR A 251 3.68 -8.99 9.58
CA TYR A 251 4.54 -8.74 10.73
C TYR A 251 5.01 -10.03 11.40
N MET A 252 4.12 -11.01 11.56
CA MET A 252 4.47 -12.31 12.14
C MET A 252 5.50 -13.03 11.26
N GLU A 253 5.27 -13.08 9.95
CA GLU A 253 6.21 -13.63 8.96
C GLU A 253 7.58 -12.95 9.03
N THR A 254 7.60 -11.60 9.10
CA THR A 254 8.85 -10.82 9.17
C THR A 254 9.60 -11.02 10.50
N ALA A 255 8.89 -11.19 11.60
CA ALA A 255 9.45 -11.31 12.94
C ALA A 255 9.88 -12.75 13.29
N ALA A 256 9.31 -13.76 12.64
CA ALA A 256 9.60 -15.17 12.92
C ALA A 256 11.11 -15.51 12.94
N PRO A 257 11.97 -14.99 12.03
CA PRO A 257 13.42 -15.23 12.09
C PRO A 257 14.10 -14.81 13.38
N LEU A 258 13.50 -13.89 14.12
CA LEU A 258 14.10 -13.30 15.31
C LEU A 258 13.78 -14.08 16.60
N HIS A 259 13.00 -15.16 16.54
CA HIS A 259 12.57 -15.89 17.74
C HIS A 259 13.75 -16.33 18.62
N ASP A 260 14.81 -16.79 18.01
CA ASP A 260 16.01 -17.35 18.63
C ASP A 260 17.21 -16.39 18.68
N VAL A 261 17.04 -15.10 18.36
CA VAL A 261 18.14 -14.12 18.30
C VAL A 261 18.95 -14.04 19.61
N GLY A 262 18.32 -14.32 20.73
CA GLY A 262 18.96 -14.30 22.05
C GLY A 262 19.96 -15.43 22.30
N LYS A 263 20.02 -16.46 21.46
CA LYS A 263 21.05 -17.52 21.52
C LYS A 263 22.47 -16.95 21.35
N ILE A 264 22.59 -15.74 20.77
CA ILE A 264 23.88 -15.04 20.70
C ILE A 264 24.53 -14.82 22.08
N ALA A 265 23.72 -14.66 23.11
CA ALA A 265 24.18 -14.43 24.49
C ALA A 265 24.48 -15.73 25.25
N ILE A 266 24.15 -16.89 24.70
CA ILE A 266 24.37 -18.17 25.33
C ILE A 266 25.83 -18.62 25.12
N PRO A 267 26.57 -19.03 26.16
CA PRO A 267 27.94 -19.52 26.05
C PRO A 267 28.04 -20.77 25.15
N ASP A 268 29.06 -20.85 24.29
CA ASP A 268 29.30 -21.99 23.40
C ASP A 268 29.43 -23.31 24.15
N ALA A 269 30.01 -23.29 25.35
CA ALA A 269 30.15 -24.49 26.19
C ALA A 269 28.81 -25.14 26.59
N VAL A 270 27.72 -24.34 26.58
CA VAL A 270 26.37 -24.82 26.86
C VAL A 270 25.61 -25.05 25.54
N LEU A 271 25.66 -24.09 24.62
CA LEU A 271 24.92 -24.14 23.34
C LEU A 271 25.36 -25.31 22.45
N LEU A 272 26.67 -25.58 22.38
CA LEU A 272 27.28 -26.60 21.50
C LEU A 272 27.58 -27.92 22.22
N LYS A 273 27.01 -28.12 23.41
CA LYS A 273 27.28 -29.34 24.22
C LYS A 273 26.64 -30.57 23.56
N GLU A 274 27.46 -31.55 23.22
CA GLU A 274 26.99 -32.79 22.56
C GLU A 274 26.33 -33.78 23.57
N SER A 275 26.64 -33.66 24.87
CA SER A 275 26.00 -34.48 25.91
C SER A 275 24.73 -33.80 26.40
N GLY A 276 23.87 -34.55 27.09
CA GLY A 276 22.69 -33.98 27.73
C GLY A 276 23.02 -32.81 28.66
N LEU A 277 22.14 -31.81 28.68
CA LEU A 277 22.27 -30.62 29.52
C LEU A 277 21.93 -30.96 30.97
N THR A 278 22.64 -30.34 31.92
CA THR A 278 22.19 -30.33 33.35
C THR A 278 21.02 -29.37 33.50
N ASP A 279 20.31 -29.43 34.65
CA ASP A 279 19.21 -28.53 34.93
C ASP A 279 19.67 -27.06 34.94
N GLU A 280 20.88 -26.79 35.48
CA GLU A 280 21.47 -25.44 35.50
C GLU A 280 21.79 -24.95 34.08
N GLU A 281 22.35 -25.79 33.22
CA GLU A 281 22.66 -25.47 31.83
C GLU A 281 21.36 -25.25 31.03
N TYR A 282 20.31 -26.01 31.32
CA TYR A 282 19.01 -25.81 30.69
C TYR A 282 18.40 -24.47 31.08
N GLU A 283 18.54 -24.02 32.35
CA GLU A 283 18.12 -22.68 32.76
C GLU A 283 18.92 -21.58 32.05
N VAL A 284 20.20 -21.79 31.76
CA VAL A 284 21.00 -20.85 30.93
C VAL A 284 20.45 -20.75 29.50
N ILE A 285 20.09 -21.91 28.91
CA ILE A 285 19.48 -21.88 27.55
C ILE A 285 18.14 -21.16 27.55
N LYS A 286 17.26 -21.40 28.51
CA LYS A 286 15.96 -20.71 28.61
C LYS A 286 16.10 -19.19 28.61
N ASN A 287 17.21 -18.66 29.11
CA ASN A 287 17.44 -17.22 29.16
C ASN A 287 17.56 -16.56 27.77
N HIS A 288 17.73 -17.36 26.66
CA HIS A 288 17.77 -16.78 25.32
C HIS A 288 16.49 -15.98 25.00
N THR A 289 15.34 -16.37 25.53
CA THR A 289 14.08 -15.64 25.31
C THR A 289 14.13 -14.23 25.88
N ARG A 290 14.64 -14.07 27.11
CA ARG A 290 14.79 -12.77 27.78
C ARG A 290 15.89 -11.93 27.15
N GLU A 291 17.03 -12.54 26.84
CA GLU A 291 18.13 -11.86 26.15
C GLU A 291 17.74 -11.40 24.75
N GLY A 292 17.01 -12.23 24.00
CA GLY A 292 16.48 -11.85 22.70
C GLY A 292 15.50 -10.68 22.77
N TYR A 293 14.58 -10.72 23.73
CA TYR A 293 13.67 -9.61 23.99
C TYR A 293 14.43 -8.31 24.32
N ARG A 294 15.47 -8.39 25.16
CA ARG A 294 16.33 -7.26 25.50
C ARG A 294 17.04 -6.70 24.26
N LEU A 295 17.67 -7.57 23.47
CA LEU A 295 18.39 -7.19 22.26
C LEU A 295 17.47 -6.50 21.25
N ILE A 296 16.27 -7.02 21.03
CA ILE A 296 15.27 -6.42 20.13
C ILE A 296 14.84 -5.06 20.68
N THR A 297 14.58 -4.94 21.97
CA THR A 297 14.13 -3.69 22.59
C THR A 297 15.19 -2.60 22.53
N GLU A 298 16.44 -2.93 22.80
CA GLU A 298 17.55 -1.96 22.81
C GLU A 298 17.98 -1.53 21.40
N ASN A 299 18.06 -2.49 20.45
CA ASN A 299 18.65 -2.21 19.14
C ASN A 299 17.63 -1.88 18.04
N LEU A 300 16.37 -2.29 18.20
CA LEU A 300 15.31 -2.05 17.21
C LEU A 300 14.28 -1.01 17.69
N SER A 301 14.55 -0.29 18.78
CA SER A 301 13.66 0.75 19.32
C SER A 301 13.34 1.86 18.31
N GLU A 302 14.24 2.17 17.39
CA GLU A 302 14.09 3.20 16.36
C GLU A 302 13.28 2.73 15.12
N LEU A 303 12.81 1.46 15.09
CA LEU A 303 11.96 0.99 14.00
C LEU A 303 10.70 1.88 13.87
N PRO A 304 10.42 2.41 12.67
CA PRO A 304 9.25 3.27 12.44
C PRO A 304 7.92 2.56 12.71
N ASP A 305 7.85 1.25 12.43
CA ASP A 305 6.64 0.45 12.65
C ASP A 305 6.68 -0.25 14.01
N LYS A 306 6.10 0.40 15.02
CA LYS A 306 6.03 -0.09 16.40
C LYS A 306 5.26 -1.40 16.55
N ARG A 307 4.38 -1.74 15.58
CA ARG A 307 3.65 -3.03 15.60
C ARG A 307 4.54 -4.19 15.19
N LEU A 308 5.44 -3.98 14.22
CA LEU A 308 6.45 -4.98 13.88
C LEU A 308 7.39 -5.23 15.08
N LEU A 309 7.88 -4.14 15.72
CA LEU A 309 8.71 -4.25 16.92
C LEU A 309 8.01 -5.05 18.02
N LYS A 310 6.76 -4.72 18.33
CA LYS A 310 5.97 -5.44 19.33
C LYS A 310 5.81 -6.93 18.98
N CYS A 311 5.50 -7.24 17.71
CA CYS A 311 5.38 -8.62 17.26
C CYS A 311 6.70 -9.41 17.43
N ALA A 312 7.84 -8.80 17.10
CA ALA A 312 9.15 -9.43 17.29
C ALA A 312 9.45 -9.67 18.79
N GLN A 313 9.15 -8.70 19.64
CA GLN A 313 9.27 -8.84 21.10
C GLN A 313 8.41 -9.98 21.64
N GLU A 314 7.14 -10.06 21.25
CA GLU A 314 6.19 -11.08 21.66
C GLU A 314 6.63 -12.48 21.22
N ILE A 315 7.07 -12.65 19.99
CA ILE A 315 7.57 -13.92 19.46
C ILE A 315 8.82 -14.35 20.24
N THR A 316 9.82 -13.48 20.32
CA THR A 316 11.11 -13.81 20.93
C THR A 316 10.98 -14.14 22.41
N LEU A 317 10.15 -13.39 23.16
CA LEU A 317 9.98 -13.64 24.59
C LEU A 317 9.19 -14.91 24.87
N SER A 318 8.11 -15.18 24.10
CA SER A 318 7.05 -16.09 24.54
C SER A 318 6.85 -17.32 23.66
N HIS A 319 7.70 -17.59 22.65
CA HIS A 319 7.53 -18.75 21.75
C HIS A 319 7.74 -20.11 22.44
N HIS A 320 8.31 -20.15 23.64
CA HIS A 320 8.45 -21.35 24.48
C HIS A 320 7.42 -21.42 25.62
N GLU A 321 6.46 -20.49 25.64
CA GLU A 321 5.31 -20.65 26.54
C GLU A 321 4.41 -21.79 26.05
N ARG A 322 3.79 -22.48 26.99
CA ARG A 322 2.89 -23.59 26.71
C ARG A 322 1.45 -23.21 27.06
N TRP A 323 0.50 -23.69 26.27
CA TRP A 323 -0.92 -23.37 26.46
C TRP A 323 -1.42 -23.69 27.86
N ASP A 324 -0.90 -24.74 28.50
CA ASP A 324 -1.23 -25.18 29.87
C ASP A 324 -0.53 -24.37 30.98
N GLY A 325 0.37 -23.45 30.64
CA GLY A 325 1.11 -22.61 31.59
C GLY A 325 2.37 -23.26 32.18
N THR A 326 2.82 -24.41 31.64
CA THR A 326 4.05 -25.08 32.06
C THR A 326 5.28 -24.64 31.27
N GLY A 327 5.14 -23.65 30.40
CA GLY A 327 6.21 -23.10 29.59
C GLY A 327 7.09 -22.08 30.30
N TYR A 328 7.93 -21.39 29.53
CA TYR A 328 8.84 -20.36 30.03
C TYR A 328 8.91 -19.19 29.03
N PRO A 329 9.39 -18.00 29.45
CA PRO A 329 10.04 -17.62 30.69
C PRO A 329 9.08 -17.12 31.80
N GLU A 330 7.79 -16.88 31.50
CA GLU A 330 6.84 -16.24 32.41
C GLU A 330 5.73 -17.18 32.91
N GLY A 331 5.61 -18.39 32.33
CA GLY A 331 4.57 -19.36 32.65
C GLY A 331 3.16 -18.88 32.27
N LEU A 332 3.05 -18.14 31.16
CA LEU A 332 1.77 -17.63 30.63
C LEU A 332 0.87 -18.79 30.24
N ARG A 333 -0.45 -18.63 30.47
CA ARG A 333 -1.44 -19.67 30.18
C ARG A 333 -2.50 -19.22 29.19
N GLY A 334 -2.83 -20.08 28.23
CA GLY A 334 -3.94 -19.84 27.30
C GLY A 334 -3.74 -18.58 26.49
N THR A 335 -4.76 -17.72 26.46
CA THR A 335 -4.74 -16.45 25.72
C THR A 335 -3.89 -15.35 26.36
N GLN A 336 -3.28 -15.57 27.52
CA GLN A 336 -2.25 -14.67 28.05
C GLN A 336 -0.99 -14.70 27.18
N ILE A 337 -0.71 -15.84 26.53
CA ILE A 337 0.37 -15.95 25.55
C ILE A 337 -0.01 -15.13 24.30
N PRO A 338 0.81 -14.20 23.84
CA PRO A 338 0.53 -13.43 22.63
C PRO A 338 0.29 -14.33 21.42
N LEU A 339 -0.69 -13.99 20.58
CA LEU A 339 -1.04 -14.79 19.40
C LEU A 339 0.15 -15.05 18.45
N PRO A 340 1.03 -14.08 18.16
CA PRO A 340 2.23 -14.34 17.37
C PRO A 340 3.14 -15.42 17.95
N ALA A 341 3.30 -15.44 19.29
CA ALA A 341 4.12 -16.43 19.98
C ALA A 341 3.50 -17.84 19.94
N ARG A 342 2.16 -17.94 20.08
CA ARG A 342 1.43 -19.22 19.97
C ARG A 342 1.56 -19.83 18.57
N ILE A 343 1.50 -19.00 17.53
CA ILE A 343 1.70 -19.43 16.14
C ILE A 343 3.16 -19.82 15.89
N MET A 344 4.13 -19.07 16.44
CA MET A 344 5.55 -19.39 16.32
C MET A 344 5.91 -20.70 17.00
N ALA A 345 5.39 -20.97 18.20
CA ALA A 345 5.65 -22.19 18.95
C ALA A 345 5.32 -23.46 18.15
N ILE A 346 4.19 -23.48 17.47
CA ILE A 346 3.80 -24.63 16.64
C ILE A 346 4.58 -24.68 15.33
N ALA A 347 4.91 -23.53 14.71
CA ALA A 347 5.68 -23.45 13.48
C ALA A 347 7.13 -23.96 13.70
N ASP A 348 7.76 -23.55 14.80
CA ASP A 348 9.09 -24.01 15.18
C ASP A 348 9.11 -25.53 15.49
N THR A 349 8.14 -26.02 16.27
CA THR A 349 8.00 -27.45 16.56
C THR A 349 7.74 -28.28 15.31
N LEU A 350 6.90 -27.78 14.39
CA LEU A 350 6.62 -28.43 13.10
C LEU A 350 7.90 -28.57 12.28
N ASP A 351 8.69 -27.50 12.14
CA ASP A 351 9.96 -27.55 11.43
C ASP A 351 10.98 -28.47 12.12
N ALA A 352 11.06 -28.40 13.45
CA ALA A 352 11.99 -29.23 14.22
C ALA A 352 11.70 -30.75 14.12
N MET A 353 10.45 -31.13 13.88
CA MET A 353 10.07 -32.53 13.71
C MET A 353 10.20 -33.00 12.25
N LEU A 354 9.92 -32.14 11.29
CA LEU A 354 10.01 -32.44 9.85
C LEU A 354 11.46 -32.43 9.32
N SER A 355 12.37 -31.70 9.99
CA SER A 355 13.75 -31.54 9.55
C SER A 355 14.67 -32.61 10.15
N GLU A 356 15.63 -33.10 9.34
CA GLU A 356 16.69 -33.96 9.81
C GLU A 356 17.67 -33.13 10.66
N ARG A 357 17.97 -33.62 11.87
CA ARG A 357 18.97 -33.02 12.78
C ARG A 357 20.06 -34.05 13.05
N VAL A 358 21.26 -33.60 13.40
CA VAL A 358 22.42 -34.45 13.69
C VAL A 358 22.09 -35.65 14.59
N TYR A 359 21.10 -35.51 15.45
CA TYR A 359 20.71 -36.52 16.43
C TYR A 359 19.31 -37.14 16.24
N LYS A 360 18.57 -36.75 15.20
CA LYS A 360 17.19 -37.21 14.97
C LYS A 360 16.86 -37.25 13.45
N LYS A 361 16.39 -38.40 12.97
CA LYS A 361 15.82 -38.56 11.64
C LYS A 361 14.53 -37.73 11.52
N SER A 362 14.28 -37.16 10.34
CA SER A 362 13.01 -36.52 10.02
C SER A 362 11.85 -37.50 10.25
N MET A 363 10.76 -37.00 10.80
CA MET A 363 9.50 -37.73 10.93
C MET A 363 8.66 -37.53 9.66
N ASP A 364 7.82 -38.49 9.36
CA ASP A 364 6.80 -38.31 8.33
C ASP A 364 5.77 -37.26 8.76
N LEU A 365 5.18 -36.53 7.77
CA LEU A 365 4.23 -35.45 8.06
C LEU A 365 3.01 -35.96 8.86
N ASP A 366 2.50 -37.15 8.57
CA ASP A 366 1.35 -37.71 9.28
C ASP A 366 1.70 -38.08 10.74
N GLU A 367 2.93 -38.55 10.98
CA GLU A 367 3.44 -38.77 12.33
C GLU A 367 3.56 -37.45 13.12
N VAL A 368 4.09 -36.38 12.48
CA VAL A 368 4.22 -35.05 13.09
C VAL A 368 2.84 -34.49 13.44
N LEU A 369 1.87 -34.56 12.52
CA LEU A 369 0.51 -34.09 12.78
C LEU A 369 -0.14 -34.88 13.93
N HIS A 370 0.14 -36.18 14.04
CA HIS A 370 -0.35 -36.99 15.17
C HIS A 370 0.24 -36.54 16.52
N GLU A 371 1.55 -36.24 16.58
CA GLU A 371 2.18 -35.71 17.78
C GLU A 371 1.64 -34.31 18.16
N LEU A 372 1.43 -33.43 17.19
CA LEU A 372 0.81 -32.12 17.44
C LEU A 372 -0.59 -32.25 18.05
N VAL A 373 -1.39 -33.22 17.55
CA VAL A 373 -2.74 -33.50 18.09
C VAL A 373 -2.66 -34.03 19.54
N LYS A 374 -1.68 -34.83 19.93
CA LYS A 374 -1.47 -35.28 21.32
C LYS A 374 -1.17 -34.12 22.28
N GLU A 375 -0.48 -33.11 21.78
CA GLU A 375 -0.11 -31.92 22.55
C GLU A 375 -1.16 -30.79 22.50
N LYS A 376 -2.28 -31.03 21.82
CA LYS A 376 -3.41 -30.09 21.72
C LYS A 376 -4.00 -29.81 23.13
N GLY A 377 -4.10 -28.52 23.45
CA GLY A 377 -4.59 -28.06 24.78
C GLY A 377 -3.58 -28.17 25.91
N LYS A 378 -2.37 -28.70 25.64
CA LYS A 378 -1.24 -28.74 26.59
C LYS A 378 -0.15 -27.78 26.13
N HIS A 379 0.60 -28.15 25.10
CA HIS A 379 1.61 -27.28 24.50
C HIS A 379 0.97 -26.22 23.60
N PHE A 380 0.06 -26.65 22.73
CA PHE A 380 -0.49 -25.79 21.69
C PHE A 380 -1.96 -25.45 21.88
N GLU A 381 -2.34 -24.27 21.43
CA GLU A 381 -3.73 -23.86 21.35
C GLU A 381 -4.53 -24.78 20.43
N PRO A 382 -5.73 -25.25 20.88
CA PRO A 382 -6.53 -26.19 20.10
C PRO A 382 -6.86 -25.76 18.68
N CYS A 383 -7.25 -24.51 18.46
CA CYS A 383 -7.65 -24.03 17.12
C CYS A 383 -6.45 -23.88 16.17
N ILE A 384 -5.23 -23.63 16.67
CA ILE A 384 -4.02 -23.59 15.86
C ILE A 384 -3.68 -25.02 15.39
N VAL A 385 -3.74 -26.02 16.27
CA VAL A 385 -3.51 -27.43 15.91
C VAL A 385 -4.53 -27.86 14.83
N ASP A 386 -5.82 -27.57 15.04
CA ASP A 386 -6.87 -27.92 14.07
C ASP A 386 -6.64 -27.26 12.71
N THR A 387 -6.09 -26.04 12.71
CA THR A 387 -5.71 -25.34 11.48
C THR A 387 -4.54 -26.04 10.79
N VAL A 388 -3.48 -26.39 11.51
CA VAL A 388 -2.31 -27.09 10.96
C VAL A 388 -2.70 -28.43 10.32
N VAL A 389 -3.55 -29.21 10.99
CA VAL A 389 -4.08 -30.49 10.43
C VAL A 389 -4.82 -30.28 9.13
N LYS A 390 -5.64 -29.22 9.02
CA LYS A 390 -6.35 -28.89 7.76
C LYS A 390 -5.41 -28.41 6.66
N LEU A 391 -4.27 -27.82 7.02
CA LEU A 391 -3.26 -27.35 6.06
C LEU A 391 -2.31 -28.46 5.58
N ARG A 392 -2.54 -29.75 5.94
CA ARG A 392 -1.69 -30.88 5.59
C ARG A 392 -1.20 -30.84 4.13
N SER A 393 -2.11 -30.72 3.17
CA SER A 393 -1.76 -30.72 1.74
C SER A 393 -0.90 -29.52 1.32
N GLN A 394 -1.11 -28.37 1.93
CA GLN A 394 -0.31 -27.16 1.64
C GLN A 394 1.10 -27.30 2.24
N ILE A 395 1.22 -27.87 3.43
CA ILE A 395 2.50 -28.15 4.09
C ILE A 395 3.29 -29.18 3.25
N GLU A 396 2.65 -30.26 2.82
CA GLU A 396 3.27 -31.29 1.99
C GLU A 396 3.78 -30.74 0.65
N GLN A 397 2.97 -29.88 -0.03
CA GLN A 397 3.40 -29.22 -1.24
C GLN A 397 4.59 -28.32 -1.00
N PHE A 398 4.58 -27.52 0.07
CA PHE A 398 5.70 -26.64 0.43
C PHE A 398 7.00 -27.45 0.69
N MET A 399 6.91 -28.58 1.41
CA MET A 399 8.05 -29.44 1.67
C MET A 399 8.66 -29.99 0.37
N LEU A 400 7.83 -30.42 -0.59
CA LEU A 400 8.28 -30.88 -1.90
C LEU A 400 8.97 -29.75 -2.71
N GLU A 401 8.44 -28.55 -2.66
CA GLU A 401 9.04 -27.38 -3.32
C GLU A 401 10.40 -27.01 -2.72
N GLU A 402 10.57 -27.12 -1.40
CA GLU A 402 11.84 -26.86 -0.74
C GLU A 402 12.89 -27.94 -1.03
N SER A 403 12.52 -29.25 -0.98
CA SER A 403 13.41 -30.35 -1.34
C SER A 403 13.94 -30.22 -2.78
N ASN A 404 13.09 -29.89 -3.73
CA ASN A 404 13.49 -29.67 -5.12
C ASN A 404 14.47 -28.49 -5.30
N LYS A 405 14.37 -27.44 -4.45
CA LYS A 405 15.31 -26.31 -4.49
C LYS A 405 16.67 -26.67 -3.91
N GLU A 406 16.71 -27.49 -2.87
CA GLU A 406 17.94 -27.98 -2.26
C GLU A 406 18.73 -28.87 -3.25
N GLU A 407 18.06 -29.75 -3.97
CA GLU A 407 18.69 -30.60 -5.01
C GLU A 407 19.23 -29.77 -6.19
N CYS A 408 18.49 -28.76 -6.67
CA CYS A 408 18.94 -27.86 -7.72
C CYS A 408 20.14 -26.96 -7.29
N GLY A 409 20.20 -26.57 -5.99
CA GLY A 409 21.30 -25.77 -5.45
C GLY A 409 22.61 -26.54 -5.36
N GLN A 410 22.59 -27.81 -4.99
CA GLN A 410 23.77 -28.68 -4.89
C GLN A 410 24.36 -29.08 -6.26
N GLY A 411 23.53 -29.07 -7.32
CA GLY A 411 23.99 -29.40 -8.70
C GLY A 411 24.91 -28.34 -9.34
N HIS A 412 25.03 -27.15 -8.77
CA HIS A 412 25.90 -26.07 -9.30
C HIS A 412 27.27 -25.95 -8.63
N GLU A 413 27.47 -26.59 -7.48
CA GLU A 413 28.80 -26.55 -6.80
C GLU A 413 29.77 -27.66 -7.27
N THR A 414 29.30 -28.69 -7.93
CA THR A 414 30.17 -29.82 -8.39
C THR A 414 30.82 -29.62 -9.77
N THR A 415 30.67 -28.44 -10.40
CA THR A 415 31.25 -28.21 -11.75
C THR A 415 32.26 -27.06 -11.77
N ARG A 416 32.88 -26.73 -10.65
CA ARG A 416 34.03 -25.79 -10.62
C ARG A 416 35.10 -26.34 -9.70
N ILE A 417 35.85 -27.34 -10.19
CA ILE A 417 37.25 -27.66 -9.80
C ILE A 417 38.04 -27.75 -11.10
#